data_aee9404b55975e7933bfda567a0f0c7d
#
_entry.id   aee9404b55975e7933bfda567a0f0c7d
#
_cell.length_a   1.000
_cell.length_b   1.000
_cell.length_c   1.000
_cell.angle_alpha   90.00
_cell.angle_beta   90.00
_cell.angle_gamma   90.00
#
_symmetry.space_group_name_H-M   'P 1'
#
loop_
_entity.id
_entity.type
_entity.pdbx_description
1 polymer ?
#
loop_
_entity_poly.entity_id
_entity_poly.type
_entity_poly.pdbx_seq_one_letter_code
_entity_poly.pdbx_strand_id
1 'polypeptide(L)' 'MREWECVQVGHHKKIGKVIEEYEKRGWRLHTYQAQGTPTLVNHYLLFERETDS' A
#
# COMPACT_ATOMS: atom_id res chain seq x y z
N MET A 1 -19.88 2.80 0.42
CA MET A 1 -19.19 1.51 0.53
C MET A 1 -17.68 1.73 0.45
N ARG A 2 -16.92 0.97 1.20
CA ARG A 2 -15.47 1.14 1.24
C ARG A 2 -14.77 -0.04 0.60
N GLU A 3 -13.80 0.25 -0.25
CA GLU A 3 -13.00 -0.77 -0.89
C GLU A 3 -11.61 -0.82 -0.25
N TRP A 4 -11.01 -2.01 -0.24
CA TRP A 4 -9.70 -2.24 0.33
C TRP A 4 -8.81 -2.95 -0.67
N GLU A 5 -7.52 -2.63 -0.66
CA GLU A 5 -6.54 -3.32 -1.49
C GLU A 5 -5.22 -3.44 -0.75
N CYS A 6 -4.68 -4.65 -0.72
CA CYS A 6 -3.39 -4.92 -0.10
C CYS A 6 -2.34 -5.10 -1.17
N VAL A 7 -1.25 -4.34 -1.05
CA VAL A 7 -0.17 -4.36 -2.04
C VAL A 7 1.12 -4.79 -1.37
N GLN A 8 1.82 -5.72 -2.00
CA GLN A 8 3.12 -6.18 -1.53
C GLN A 8 4.22 -5.50 -2.33
N VAL A 9 5.18 -4.89 -1.65
CA VAL A 9 6.32 -4.22 -2.27
C VAL A 9 7.59 -4.83 -1.70
N GLY A 10 8.48 -5.30 -2.58
CA GLY A 10 9.70 -5.95 -2.15
C GLY A 10 10.90 -5.01 -1.97
N HIS A 11 10.76 -3.75 -2.33
CA HIS A 11 11.86 -2.80 -2.25
C HIS A 11 11.40 -1.48 -1.64
N HIS A 12 12.08 -1.06 -0.58
CA HIS A 12 11.66 0.14 0.16
C HIS A 12 11.65 1.42 -0.69
N LYS A 13 12.50 1.49 -1.71
CA LYS A 13 12.56 2.68 -2.58
C LYS A 13 11.32 2.84 -3.45
N LYS A 14 10.55 1.78 -3.63
CA LYS A 14 9.34 1.81 -4.43
C LYS A 14 8.09 2.16 -3.62
N ILE A 15 8.18 2.15 -2.31
CA ILE A 15 7.02 2.37 -1.45
C ILE A 15 6.38 3.74 -1.70
N GLY A 16 7.19 4.79 -1.71
CA GLY A 16 6.68 6.14 -1.93
C GLY A 16 5.99 6.29 -3.27
N LYS A 17 6.57 5.67 -4.31
CA LYS A 17 6.01 5.73 -5.64
C LYS A 17 4.68 4.98 -5.73
N VAL A 18 4.60 3.82 -5.09
CA VAL A 18 3.36 3.04 -5.06
C VAL A 18 2.26 3.82 -4.35
N ILE A 19 2.58 4.43 -3.22
CA ILE A 19 1.62 5.25 -2.48
C ILE A 19 1.12 6.40 -3.36
N GLU A 20 2.04 7.09 -4.03
CA GLU A 20 1.68 8.21 -4.89
C GLU A 20 0.77 7.78 -6.04
N GLU A 21 1.06 6.64 -6.67
CA GLU A 21 0.24 6.11 -7.74
C GLU A 21 -1.18 5.79 -7.28
N TYR A 22 -1.30 5.20 -6.09
CA TYR A 22 -2.62 4.87 -5.55
C TYR A 22 -3.40 6.12 -5.15
N GLU A 23 -2.71 7.12 -4.61
CA GLU A 23 -3.37 8.37 -4.24
C GLU A 23 -3.95 9.09 -5.46
N LYS A 24 -3.28 9.00 -6.60
CA LYS A 24 -3.78 9.56 -7.84
C LYS A 24 -5.07 8.91 -8.31
N ARG A 25 -5.32 7.68 -7.87
CA ARG A 25 -6.54 6.93 -8.22
C ARG A 25 -7.63 7.06 -7.17
N GLY A 26 -7.42 7.91 -6.17
CA GLY A 26 -8.38 8.12 -5.12
C GLY A 26 -8.24 7.18 -3.93
N TRP A 27 -7.20 6.37 -3.90
CA TRP A 27 -6.91 5.50 -2.78
C TRP A 27 -6.13 6.24 -1.70
N ARG A 28 -6.26 5.79 -0.47
CA ARG A 28 -5.53 6.34 0.67
C ARG A 28 -4.87 5.22 1.45
N LEU A 29 -3.63 5.45 1.87
CA LEU A 29 -2.91 4.47 2.68
C LEU A 29 -3.52 4.41 4.07
N HIS A 30 -4.00 3.24 4.46
CA HIS A 30 -4.56 3.01 5.77
C HIS A 30 -3.53 2.45 6.74
N THR A 31 -2.78 1.44 6.30
CA THR A 31 -1.83 0.75 7.17
C THR A 31 -0.60 0.36 6.38
N TYR A 32 0.54 0.44 7.03
CA TYR A 32 1.81 -0.04 6.49
C TYR A 32 2.41 -1.04 7.47
N GLN A 33 2.92 -2.14 6.95
CA GLN A 33 3.57 -3.15 7.77
C GLN A 33 4.72 -3.78 6.99
N ALA A 34 5.85 -3.98 7.66
CA ALA A 34 7.00 -4.64 7.08
C ALA A 34 7.23 -5.97 7.79
N GLN A 35 7.46 -7.02 7.02
CA GLN A 35 7.74 -8.34 7.55
C GLN A 35 8.87 -8.99 6.75
N GLY A 36 9.64 -9.84 7.40
CA GLY A 36 10.68 -10.56 6.72
C GLY A 36 11.87 -10.85 7.60
N THR A 37 12.92 -11.38 6.96
CA THR A 37 14.20 -11.65 7.62
C THR A 37 15.12 -10.44 7.45
N PRO A 38 16.25 -10.38 8.17
CA PRO A 38 17.18 -9.28 7.99
C PRO A 38 17.71 -9.12 6.56
N THR A 39 17.67 -10.20 5.77
CA THR A 39 18.17 -10.17 4.40
C THR A 39 17.09 -9.98 3.36
N LEU A 40 15.82 -10.20 3.74
CA LEU A 40 14.71 -10.10 2.80
C LEU A 40 13.48 -9.55 3.51
N VAL A 41 13.16 -8.30 3.22
CA VAL A 41 12.02 -7.62 3.85
C VAL A 41 10.95 -7.35 2.80
N ASN A 42 9.72 -7.75 3.11
CA ASN A 42 8.56 -7.44 2.30
C ASN A 42 7.74 -6.37 3.00
N HIS A 43 7.27 -5.41 2.23
CA HIS A 43 6.46 -4.31 2.73
C HIS A 43 5.03 -4.50 2.27
N TYR A 44 4.10 -4.39 3.19
CA TYR A 44 2.68 -4.54 2.88
C TYR A 44 1.98 -3.22 3.13
N LEU A 45 1.24 -2.77 2.13
CA LEU A 45 0.51 -1.52 2.16
C LEU A 45 -0.97 -1.83 2.01
N LEU A 46 -1.76 -1.37 2.96
CA LEU A 46 -3.21 -1.54 2.89
C LEU A 46 -3.83 -0.19 2.54
N PHE A 47 -4.48 -0.15 1.38
CA PHE A 47 -5.14 1.05 0.90
C PHE A 47 -6.64 0.93 1.04
N GLU A 48 -7.27 2.07 1.24
CA GLU A 48 -8.73 2.15 1.30
C GLU A 48 -9.22 3.22 0.34
N ARG A 49 -10.42 3.04 -0.15
CA ARG A 49 -11.08 4.01 -1.00
C ARG A 49 -12.57 4.02 -0.71
N GLU A 50 -13.14 5.21 -0.58
CA GLU A 50 -14.57 5.36 -0.41
C GLU A 50 -15.22 5.41 -1.79
N THR A 51 -16.25 4.60 -1.99
CA THR A 51 -16.97 4.60 -3.25
C THR A 51 -18.37 5.11 -3.02
N ASP A 52 -18.78 6.06 -3.84
CA ASP A 52 -20.17 6.52 -3.87
C ASP A 52 -20.98 5.54 -4.70
N SER A 53 -21.85 4.87 -4.05
CA SER A 53 -22.72 3.93 -4.77
C SER A 53 -24.17 4.38 -4.73
#